data_3bb0f9cd4ab28fb9bf1c2fc4dbb125aa
#
_entry.id   3bb0f9cd4ab28fb9bf1c2fc4dbb125aa
#
_cell.length_a   1.000
_cell.length_b   1.000
_cell.length_c   1.000
_cell.angle_alpha   90.00
_cell.angle_beta   90.00
_cell.angle_gamma   90.00
#
_symmetry.space_group_name_H-M   'P 1'
#
loop_
_entity.id
_entity.type
_entity.pdbx_description
1 polymer ?
#
loop_
_entity_poly.entity_id
_entity_poly.type
_entity_poly.pdbx_seq_one_letter_code
_entity_poly.pdbx_strand_id
1 'polypeptide(L)'
;MKKIISMIGLLCISIAILSGCSTEQNNFTEKNYTADSSQIQTINIDAIDRKIDIELSDDNQIYIDYYESEQEFFNIAVSDGHTLTMSYNTEKQWTDYIGFSAPLQNRTIRLRIPQNLLSSLTVKTTNEDITLPSLT
;
A
#
# COMPACT_ATOMS: atom_id res chain seq x y z
N MET A 1 39.09 -58.74 -20.43
CA MET A 1 39.05 -57.29 -20.16
C MET A 1 37.77 -56.71 -20.75
N LYS A 2 36.80 -56.61 -19.92
CA LYS A 2 35.53 -56.04 -20.35
C LYS A 2 35.54 -54.56 -20.14
N LYS A 3 35.66 -53.83 -21.20
CA LYS A 3 35.50 -52.38 -21.18
C LYS A 3 34.03 -52.11 -21.00
N ILE A 4 33.67 -51.78 -19.80
CA ILE A 4 32.36 -51.22 -19.51
C ILE A 4 32.43 -49.80 -20.04
N ILE A 5 31.93 -49.59 -21.23
CA ILE A 5 31.63 -48.27 -21.71
C ILE A 5 30.40 -47.84 -20.95
N SER A 6 30.65 -47.18 -19.86
CA SER A 6 29.59 -46.45 -19.17
C SER A 6 29.15 -45.35 -20.12
N MET A 7 28.08 -45.61 -20.82
CA MET A 7 27.37 -44.63 -21.60
C MET A 7 26.64 -43.75 -20.58
N ILE A 8 27.37 -42.82 -20.05
CA ILE A 8 26.76 -41.74 -19.29
C ILE A 8 25.95 -40.97 -20.30
N GLY A 9 24.68 -41.34 -20.37
CA GLY A 9 23.72 -40.53 -21.05
C GLY A 9 23.75 -39.13 -20.46
N LEU A 10 24.33 -38.23 -21.23
CA LEU A 10 24.24 -36.81 -20.96
C LEU A 10 22.78 -36.44 -21.07
N LEU A 11 22.10 -36.60 -19.94
CA LEU A 11 20.76 -36.06 -19.73
C LEU A 11 20.96 -34.54 -19.73
N CYS A 12 20.93 -33.95 -20.90
CA CYS A 12 20.72 -32.52 -21.03
C CYS A 12 19.37 -32.20 -20.42
N ILE A 13 19.38 -31.98 -19.13
CA ILE A 13 18.29 -31.28 -18.48
C ILE A 13 18.35 -29.88 -19.06
N SER A 14 17.62 -29.69 -20.14
CA SER A 14 17.22 -28.37 -20.60
C SER A 14 16.38 -27.79 -19.47
N ILE A 15 17.06 -27.14 -18.51
CA ILE A 15 16.39 -26.19 -17.65
C ILE A 15 15.93 -25.10 -18.60
N ALA A 16 14.73 -25.26 -19.11
CA ALA A 16 14.00 -24.16 -19.65
C ALA A 16 13.88 -23.18 -18.47
N ILE A 17 14.83 -22.26 -18.42
CA ILE A 17 14.64 -21.04 -17.70
C ILE A 17 13.50 -20.37 -18.43
N LEU A 18 12.28 -20.66 -17.98
CA LEU A 18 11.18 -19.78 -18.17
C LEU A 18 11.57 -18.50 -17.44
N SER A 19 12.41 -17.69 -18.09
CA SER A 19 12.41 -16.28 -17.84
C SER A 19 11.00 -15.85 -18.22
N GLY A 20 10.07 -16.09 -17.27
CA GLY A 20 8.83 -15.39 -17.28
C GLY A 20 9.23 -13.94 -17.38
N CYS A 21 8.82 -13.27 -18.45
CA CYS A 21 8.66 -11.84 -18.38
C CYS A 21 7.73 -11.62 -17.19
N SER A 22 8.34 -11.41 -16.02
CA SER A 22 7.66 -10.70 -14.98
C SER A 22 7.46 -9.31 -15.57
N THR A 23 6.31 -9.08 -16.18
CA THR A 23 5.72 -7.78 -16.11
C THR A 23 5.87 -7.45 -14.64
N GLU A 24 6.70 -6.48 -14.33
CA GLU A 24 6.80 -5.93 -12.99
C GLU A 24 5.42 -5.34 -12.67
N GLN A 25 4.53 -6.23 -12.28
CA GLN A 25 3.36 -5.83 -11.53
C GLN A 25 3.96 -5.28 -10.24
N ASN A 26 3.85 -3.98 -10.06
CA ASN A 26 4.20 -3.33 -8.80
C ASN A 26 3.57 -4.17 -7.69
N ASN A 27 4.39 -4.99 -7.02
CA ASN A 27 3.93 -5.87 -5.97
C ASN A 27 3.56 -4.99 -4.78
N PHE A 28 2.27 -4.72 -4.65
CA PHE A 28 1.75 -4.00 -3.50
C PHE A 28 1.74 -4.91 -2.28
N THR A 29 2.27 -4.42 -1.19
CA THR A 29 2.26 -5.08 0.11
C THR A 29 1.33 -4.31 1.04
N GLU A 30 0.46 -5.03 1.72
CA GLU A 30 -0.40 -4.47 2.75
C GLU A 30 0.43 -4.00 3.96
N LYS A 31 0.12 -2.81 4.43
CA LYS A 31 0.72 -2.17 5.59
C LYS A 31 -0.38 -1.72 6.53
N ASN A 32 -0.04 -1.67 7.79
CA ASN A 32 -0.91 -1.08 8.80
C ASN A 32 -0.12 -0.14 9.72
N TYR A 33 -0.79 0.89 10.19
CA TYR A 33 -0.28 1.83 11.16
C TYR A 33 -1.32 2.01 12.28
N THR A 34 -0.86 2.06 13.51
CA THR A 34 -1.72 2.26 14.68
C THR A 34 -1.15 3.35 15.57
N ALA A 35 -1.99 4.23 16.07
CA ALA A 35 -1.62 5.27 17.02
C ALA A 35 -2.69 5.42 18.12
N ASP A 36 -2.26 5.80 19.31
CA ASP A 36 -3.16 6.18 20.40
C ASP A 36 -3.78 7.55 20.08
N SER A 37 -5.09 7.62 19.99
CA SER A 37 -5.80 8.84 19.65
C SER A 37 -5.62 9.95 20.73
N SER A 38 -5.28 9.60 21.96
CA SER A 38 -5.01 10.58 23.02
C SER A 38 -3.80 11.46 22.73
N GLN A 39 -2.91 11.01 21.86
CA GLN A 39 -1.71 11.72 21.43
C GLN A 39 -1.92 12.54 20.17
N ILE A 40 -3.09 12.42 19.55
CA ILE A 40 -3.39 13.03 18.26
C ILE A 40 -4.54 14.02 18.40
N GLN A 41 -4.35 15.24 17.90
CA GLN A 41 -5.35 16.29 17.87
C GLN A 41 -5.89 16.53 16.47
N THR A 42 -5.05 16.30 15.47
CA THR A 42 -5.40 16.54 14.05
C THR A 42 -4.87 15.40 13.20
N ILE A 43 -5.61 15.04 12.16
CA ILE A 43 -5.20 14.03 11.18
C ILE A 43 -5.25 14.66 9.79
N ASN A 44 -4.13 14.57 9.06
CA ASN A 44 -4.02 15.01 7.68
C ASN A 44 -3.61 13.85 6.78
N ILE A 45 -4.46 13.49 5.84
CA ILE A 45 -4.19 12.48 4.83
C ILE A 45 -4.09 13.17 3.47
N ASP A 46 -2.91 13.15 2.86
CA ASP A 46 -2.70 13.59 1.49
C ASP A 46 -2.26 12.40 0.63
N ALA A 47 -3.20 11.88 -0.13
CA ALA A 47 -3.02 10.72 -0.96
C ALA A 47 -3.39 11.03 -2.42
N ILE A 48 -2.55 10.59 -3.34
CA ILE A 48 -2.80 10.75 -4.77
C ILE A 48 -3.34 9.44 -5.30
N ASP A 49 -4.44 9.50 -6.05
CA ASP A 49 -5.02 8.37 -6.76
C ASP A 49 -5.38 7.19 -5.84
N ARG A 50 -5.93 7.50 -4.67
CA ARG A 50 -6.33 6.53 -3.65
C ARG A 50 -7.78 6.73 -3.25
N LYS A 51 -8.53 5.62 -3.22
CA LYS A 51 -9.81 5.57 -2.53
C LYS A 51 -9.56 5.60 -1.02
N ILE A 52 -10.35 6.37 -0.28
CA ILE A 52 -10.22 6.49 1.17
C ILE A 52 -11.55 6.15 1.82
N ASP A 53 -11.58 5.04 2.55
CA ASP A 53 -12.73 4.60 3.32
C ASP A 53 -12.51 4.99 4.79
N ILE A 54 -13.37 5.85 5.32
CA ILE A 54 -13.31 6.33 6.70
C ILE A 54 -14.39 5.64 7.51
N GLU A 55 -13.98 5.00 8.59
CA GLU A 55 -14.83 4.27 9.51
C GLU A 55 -14.62 4.78 10.95
N LEU A 56 -15.59 4.56 11.82
CA LEU A 56 -15.41 4.83 13.25
C LEU A 56 -14.72 3.64 13.91
N SER A 57 -13.75 3.92 14.79
CA SER A 57 -13.19 2.92 15.68
C SER A 57 -14.03 2.84 16.97
N ASP A 58 -14.17 1.64 17.53
CA ASP A 58 -14.90 1.40 18.78
C ASP A 58 -14.02 1.63 20.03
N ASP A 59 -12.73 1.91 19.81
CA ASP A 59 -11.74 2.14 20.85
C ASP A 59 -11.04 3.50 20.67
N ASN A 60 -10.07 3.79 21.52
CA ASN A 60 -9.30 5.03 21.46
C ASN A 60 -8.06 4.90 20.56
N GLN A 61 -8.12 4.08 19.52
CA GLN A 61 -7.03 3.88 18.61
C GLN A 61 -7.37 4.38 17.20
N ILE A 62 -6.34 4.85 16.53
CA ILE A 62 -6.37 5.19 15.11
C ILE A 62 -5.72 4.02 14.36
N TYR A 63 -6.39 3.53 13.33
CA TYR A 63 -5.88 2.47 12.46
C TYR A 63 -5.87 2.95 11.03
N ILE A 64 -4.77 2.73 10.33
CA ILE A 64 -4.64 3.01 8.91
C ILE A 64 -4.13 1.75 8.22
N ASP A 65 -4.97 1.14 7.39
CA ASP A 65 -4.62 0.01 6.55
C ASP A 65 -4.44 0.52 5.13
N TYR A 66 -3.31 0.21 4.50
CA TYR A 66 -2.94 0.75 3.20
C TYR A 66 -1.99 -0.21 2.45
N TYR A 67 -1.68 0.11 1.22
CA TYR A 67 -0.78 -0.70 0.40
C TYR A 67 0.36 0.15 -0.13
N GLU A 68 1.55 -0.43 -0.15
CA GLU A 68 2.78 0.17 -0.68
C GLU A 68 3.44 -0.75 -1.70
N SER A 69 4.14 -0.15 -2.64
CA SER A 69 5.11 -0.82 -3.50
C SER A 69 6.47 -0.12 -3.38
N GLU A 70 7.48 -0.65 -4.06
CA GLU A 70 8.80 0.00 -4.09
C GLU A 70 8.76 1.41 -4.72
N GLN A 71 7.79 1.65 -5.60
CA GLN A 71 7.66 2.92 -6.32
C GLN A 71 6.59 3.85 -5.74
N GLU A 72 5.68 3.33 -4.91
CA GLU A 72 4.57 4.09 -4.33
C GLU A 72 4.47 3.77 -2.84
N PHE A 73 4.74 4.73 -2.01
CA PHE A 73 4.80 4.55 -0.56
C PHE A 73 4.30 5.79 0.19
N PHE A 74 4.11 5.63 1.48
CA PHE A 74 3.63 6.70 2.34
C PHE A 74 4.62 7.03 3.46
N ASN A 75 4.75 8.32 3.73
CA ASN A 75 5.35 8.78 4.98
C ASN A 75 4.24 9.05 5.98
N ILE A 76 4.32 8.39 7.15
CA ILE A 76 3.41 8.61 8.26
C ILE A 76 4.24 9.13 9.43
N ALA A 77 3.89 10.31 9.95
CA ALA A 77 4.59 10.95 11.03
C ALA A 77 3.64 11.71 11.95
N VAL A 78 4.00 11.80 13.21
CA VAL A 78 3.33 12.65 14.20
C VAL A 78 4.26 13.81 14.55
N SER A 79 3.79 15.03 14.32
CA SER A 79 4.51 16.24 14.66
C SER A 79 4.36 16.58 16.15
N ASP A 80 5.22 17.49 16.65
CA ASP A 80 5.19 18.01 18.04
C ASP A 80 3.86 18.66 18.41
N GLY A 81 3.08 19.15 17.42
CA GLY A 81 1.73 19.67 17.59
C GLY A 81 0.62 18.61 17.60
N HIS A 82 0.97 17.34 17.83
CA HIS A 82 0.01 16.21 17.85
C HIS A 82 -0.77 16.06 16.54
N THR A 83 -0.15 16.38 15.42
CA THR A 83 -0.73 16.19 14.08
C THR A 83 -0.17 14.93 13.47
N LEU A 84 -1.06 13.97 13.19
CA LEU A 84 -0.75 12.78 12.41
C LEU A 84 -0.86 13.13 10.93
N THR A 85 0.22 12.99 10.19
CA THR A 85 0.26 13.26 8.76
C THR A 85 0.63 12.00 7.99
N MET A 86 -0.15 11.68 6.96
CA MET A 86 0.14 10.62 5.99
C MET A 86 0.27 11.26 4.62
N SER A 87 1.43 11.14 3.99
CA SER A 87 1.74 11.77 2.71
C SER A 87 2.19 10.74 1.70
N TYR A 88 1.57 10.76 0.52
CA TYR A 88 1.94 9.92 -0.60
C TYR A 88 3.28 10.36 -1.22
N ASN A 89 4.11 9.38 -1.56
CA ASN A 89 5.36 9.55 -2.28
C ASN A 89 5.45 8.56 -3.42
N THR A 90 6.10 8.97 -4.50
CA THR A 90 6.31 8.12 -5.66
C THR A 90 7.69 8.33 -6.28
N GLU A 91 8.30 7.23 -6.69
CA GLU A 91 9.51 7.21 -7.50
C GLU A 91 9.24 6.81 -8.96
N LYS A 92 7.96 6.79 -9.35
CA LYS A 92 7.56 6.48 -10.72
C LYS A 92 8.10 7.49 -11.72
N GLN A 93 8.58 6.97 -12.84
CA GLN A 93 8.87 7.75 -14.04
C GLN A 93 7.57 8.01 -14.81
N TRP A 94 7.55 9.03 -15.66
CA TRP A 94 6.36 9.33 -16.49
C TRP A 94 5.92 8.15 -17.37
N THR A 95 6.86 7.29 -17.77
CA THR A 95 6.59 6.08 -18.56
C THR A 95 5.83 5.03 -17.79
N ASP A 96 5.93 5.01 -16.45
CA ASP A 96 5.29 4.02 -15.59
C ASP A 96 3.78 4.26 -15.45
N TYR A 97 3.32 5.43 -15.85
CA TYR A 97 1.89 5.77 -15.88
C TYR A 97 1.19 5.34 -17.16
N ILE A 98 1.94 4.84 -18.15
CA ILE A 98 1.38 4.44 -19.44
C ILE A 98 0.97 2.97 -19.38
N GLY A 99 -0.32 2.70 -19.47
CA GLY A 99 -0.88 1.37 -19.71
C GLY A 99 -1.09 0.49 -18.49
N PHE A 100 -0.82 0.95 -17.26
CA PHE A 100 -1.07 0.17 -16.05
C PHE A 100 -1.59 1.05 -14.89
N SER A 101 -2.74 0.63 -14.35
CA SER A 101 -3.23 1.13 -13.06
C SER A 101 -3.32 -0.04 -12.09
N ALA A 102 -2.82 0.13 -10.87
CA ALA A 102 -2.99 -0.86 -9.82
C ALA A 102 -4.49 -1.14 -9.60
N PRO A 103 -4.88 -2.37 -9.25
CA PRO A 103 -6.25 -2.67 -8.85
C PRO A 103 -6.72 -1.74 -7.73
N LEU A 104 -8.00 -1.38 -7.72
CA LEU A 104 -8.56 -0.47 -6.72
C LEU A 104 -8.32 -0.97 -5.28
N GLN A 105 -8.34 -2.27 -5.07
CA GLN A 105 -8.00 -2.88 -3.78
C GLN A 105 -6.63 -2.42 -3.26
N ASN A 106 -5.62 -2.39 -4.13
CA ASN A 106 -4.26 -1.96 -3.79
C ASN A 106 -4.11 -0.43 -3.71
N ARG A 107 -5.16 0.30 -4.10
CA ARG A 107 -5.23 1.76 -4.04
C ARG A 107 -6.24 2.27 -3.01
N THR A 108 -6.66 1.41 -2.09
CA THR A 108 -7.61 1.77 -1.02
C THR A 108 -6.88 1.95 0.30
N ILE A 109 -7.13 3.08 0.94
CA ILE A 109 -6.73 3.37 2.32
C ILE A 109 -7.97 3.23 3.18
N ARG A 110 -7.92 2.41 4.21
CA ARG A 110 -8.96 2.31 5.23
C ARG A 110 -8.50 3.00 6.50
N LEU A 111 -9.19 4.06 6.86
CA LEU A 111 -8.93 4.86 8.05
C LEU A 111 -10.02 4.62 9.09
N ARG A 112 -9.68 4.07 10.25
CA ARG A 112 -10.60 3.93 11.39
C ARG A 112 -10.15 4.85 12.51
N ILE A 113 -11.02 5.75 12.94
CA ILE A 113 -10.74 6.76 13.96
C ILE A 113 -11.86 6.89 14.96
N PRO A 114 -11.58 7.31 16.20
CA PRO A 114 -12.63 7.70 17.14
C PRO A 114 -13.44 8.88 16.63
N GLN A 115 -14.72 8.89 16.97
CA GLN A 115 -15.68 9.90 16.48
C GLN A 115 -15.25 11.35 16.79
N ASN A 116 -14.59 11.58 17.92
CA ASN A 116 -14.13 12.92 18.32
C ASN A 116 -13.05 13.51 17.40
N LEU A 117 -12.34 12.68 16.62
CA LEU A 117 -11.33 13.15 15.68
C LEU A 117 -11.88 13.48 14.29
N LEU A 118 -13.14 13.14 13.99
CA LEU A 118 -13.75 13.46 12.69
C LEU A 118 -13.73 14.96 12.37
N SER A 119 -13.95 15.81 13.36
CA SER A 119 -13.96 17.27 13.18
C SER A 119 -12.57 17.87 12.92
N SER A 120 -11.51 17.11 13.20
CA SER A 120 -10.11 17.49 13.03
C SER A 120 -9.40 16.66 11.95
N LEU A 121 -10.19 16.05 11.07
CA LEU A 121 -9.70 15.23 9.97
C LEU A 121 -9.70 16.04 8.67
N THR A 122 -8.57 16.09 8.02
CA THR A 122 -8.42 16.59 6.65
C THR A 122 -7.98 15.46 5.75
N VAL A 123 -8.72 15.20 4.70
CA VAL A 123 -8.43 14.14 3.73
C VAL A 123 -8.44 14.73 2.32
N LYS A 124 -7.41 14.40 1.58
CA LYS A 124 -7.24 14.83 0.20
C LYS A 124 -6.82 13.66 -0.67
N THR A 125 -7.51 13.48 -1.76
CA THR A 125 -7.18 12.51 -2.81
C THR A 125 -7.44 13.12 -4.19
N THR A 126 -6.96 12.46 -5.23
CA THR A 126 -7.25 12.78 -6.63
C THR A 126 -7.81 11.55 -7.33
N ASN A 127 -8.75 11.75 -8.24
CA ASN A 127 -9.34 10.72 -9.13
C ASN A 127 -10.08 9.56 -8.46
N GLU A 128 -10.23 9.54 -7.13
CA GLU A 128 -10.90 8.47 -6.40
C GLU A 128 -11.83 9.04 -5.32
N ASP A 129 -12.70 8.20 -4.80
CA ASP A 129 -13.74 8.58 -3.86
C ASP A 129 -13.24 8.60 -2.39
N ILE A 130 -13.89 9.44 -1.58
CA ILE A 130 -13.79 9.42 -0.13
C ILE A 130 -15.13 8.97 0.43
N THR A 131 -15.16 7.87 1.16
CA THR A 131 -16.34 7.36 1.84
C THR A 131 -16.31 7.79 3.31
N LEU A 132 -17.37 8.42 3.77
CA LEU A 132 -17.51 8.84 5.17
C LEU A 132 -18.34 7.83 5.97
N PRO A 133 -18.10 7.71 7.29
CA PRO A 133 -18.89 6.83 8.14
C PRO A 133 -20.34 7.35 8.26
N SER A 134 -21.29 6.42 8.38
CA SER A 134 -22.65 6.78 8.74
C SER A 134 -22.70 7.23 10.20
N LEU A 135 -23.06 8.49 10.42
CA LEU A 135 -23.32 9.00 11.76
C LEU A 135 -24.80 8.76 12.08
N THR A 136 -25.05 7.87 13.00
CA THR A 136 -26.40 7.64 13.57
C THR A 136 -26.56 8.40 14.86
#